data_5c5e9e1ad6780f75e60f33d1878498dd
#
_entry.id   5c5e9e1ad6780f75e60f33d1878498dd
#
_cell.length_a   1.000
_cell.length_b   1.000
_cell.length_c   1.000
_cell.angle_alpha   90.00
_cell.angle_beta   90.00
_cell.angle_gamma   90.00
#
_symmetry.space_group_name_H-M   'P 1'
#
loop_
_entity.id
_entity.type
_entity.pdbx_description
1 polymer ?
#
loop_
_entity_poly.entity_id
_entity_poly.type
_entity_poly.pdbx_seq_one_letter_code
_entity_poly.pdbx_strand_id
1 'polypeptide(L)' 'MRVTLKAARINKGLTQEDVAKALNVTKKTVGSWEMGKTMPKIDKIERLCNLFGCSYDDIAWNV' A
#
# COMPACT_ATOMS: atom_id res chain seq x y z
N MET A 1 3.96 11.99 -10.95
CA MET A 1 2.87 12.42 -10.06
C MET A 1 2.65 11.36 -8.99
N ARG A 2 2.55 11.79 -7.74
CA ARG A 2 2.34 10.85 -6.63
C ARG A 2 0.87 10.62 -6.40
N VAL A 3 0.52 9.39 -6.06
CA VAL A 3 -0.82 9.02 -5.64
C VAL A 3 -0.75 8.44 -4.23
N THR A 4 -1.87 8.45 -3.52
CA THR A 4 -1.92 7.83 -2.19
C THR A 4 -1.84 6.31 -2.33
N LEU A 5 -1.46 5.66 -1.25
CA LEU A 5 -1.44 4.19 -1.21
C LEU A 5 -2.82 3.63 -1.54
N LYS A 6 -3.87 4.23 -0.99
CA LYS A 6 -5.24 3.82 -1.28
C LYS A 6 -5.57 3.95 -2.76
N ALA A 7 -5.19 5.09 -3.39
CA ALA A 7 -5.45 5.31 -4.80
C ALA A 7 -4.71 4.29 -5.67
N ALA A 8 -3.45 3.99 -5.33
CA ALA A 8 -2.69 2.98 -6.07
C ALA A 8 -3.36 1.61 -5.98
N ARG A 9 -3.85 1.26 -4.80
CA ARG A 9 -4.57 0.00 -4.60
C ARG A 9 -5.84 -0.05 -5.46
N ILE A 10 -6.63 1.01 -5.40
CA ILE A 10 -7.90 1.08 -6.13
C ILE A 10 -7.64 1.03 -7.64
N ASN A 11 -6.60 1.72 -8.10
CA ASN A 11 -6.24 1.71 -9.52
C ASN A 11 -5.91 0.32 -10.04
N LYS A 12 -5.45 -0.57 -9.16
CA LYS A 12 -5.19 -1.97 -9.51
C LYS A 12 -6.41 -2.87 -9.32
N GLY A 13 -7.53 -2.31 -8.88
CA GLY A 13 -8.74 -3.08 -8.67
C GLY A 13 -8.67 -4.00 -7.46
N LEU A 14 -7.83 -3.69 -6.47
CA LEU A 14 -7.62 -4.54 -5.31
C LEU A 14 -8.34 -3.98 -4.09
N THR A 15 -8.84 -4.88 -3.24
CA THR A 15 -9.41 -4.51 -1.94
C THR A 15 -8.30 -4.48 -0.89
N GLN A 16 -8.59 -3.89 0.27
CA GLN A 16 -7.65 -3.94 1.39
C GLN A 16 -7.33 -5.39 1.77
N GLU A 17 -8.33 -6.25 1.70
CA GLU A 17 -8.14 -7.67 2.03
C GLU A 17 -7.21 -8.36 1.02
N ASP A 18 -7.34 -8.03 -0.25
CA ASP A 18 -6.45 -8.56 -1.27
C ASP A 18 -4.99 -8.21 -0.97
N VAL A 19 -4.75 -6.95 -0.64
CA VAL A 19 -3.41 -6.48 -0.31
C VAL A 19 -2.89 -7.14 0.96
N ALA A 20 -3.76 -7.25 1.97
CA ALA A 20 -3.40 -7.90 3.23
C ALA A 20 -2.93 -9.34 3.01
N LYS A 21 -3.67 -10.08 2.19
CA LYS A 21 -3.30 -11.47 1.85
C LYS A 21 -1.98 -11.54 1.10
N ALA A 22 -1.79 -10.63 0.13
CA ALA A 22 -0.57 -10.63 -0.69
C ALA A 22 0.66 -10.33 0.15
N LEU A 23 0.53 -9.49 1.17
CA LEU A 23 1.64 -9.09 2.03
C LEU A 23 1.71 -9.87 3.34
N ASN A 24 0.79 -10.77 3.57
CA ASN A 24 0.71 -11.57 4.81
C ASN A 24 0.60 -10.68 6.05
N VAL A 25 -0.28 -9.70 5.97
CA VAL A 25 -0.61 -8.81 7.10
C VAL A 25 -2.13 -8.79 7.27
N THR A 26 -2.62 -8.13 8.31
CA THR A 26 -4.05 -8.02 8.53
C THR A 26 -4.64 -6.86 7.71
N LYS A 27 -5.93 -6.95 7.43
CA LYS A 27 -6.66 -5.86 6.77
C LYS A 27 -6.54 -4.57 7.58
N LYS A 28 -6.57 -4.67 8.90
CA LYS A 28 -6.42 -3.52 9.79
C LYS A 28 -5.08 -2.82 9.58
N THR A 29 -4.03 -3.60 9.38
CA THR A 29 -2.70 -3.05 9.12
C THR A 29 -2.69 -2.25 7.82
N VAL A 30 -3.29 -2.78 6.76
CA VAL A 30 -3.39 -2.07 5.48
C VAL A 30 -4.18 -0.77 5.67
N GLY A 31 -5.29 -0.83 6.39
CA GLY A 31 -6.09 0.36 6.70
C GLY A 31 -5.30 1.42 7.45
N SER A 32 -4.48 1.01 8.42
CA SER A 32 -3.64 1.94 9.17
C SER A 32 -2.62 2.62 8.28
N TRP A 33 -2.02 1.88 7.34
CA TRP A 33 -1.09 2.46 6.37
C TRP A 33 -1.80 3.52 5.50
N GLU A 34 -3.01 3.20 5.04
CA GLU A 34 -3.75 4.10 4.15
C GLU A 34 -4.22 5.36 4.87
N MET A 35 -4.44 5.27 6.18
CA MET A 35 -4.85 6.42 7.00
C MET A 35 -3.67 7.22 7.53
N GLY A 36 -2.46 6.79 7.25
CA GLY A 36 -1.25 7.47 7.73
C GLY A 36 -0.98 7.28 9.21
N LYS A 37 -1.65 6.33 9.85
CA LYS A 37 -1.43 6.07 11.29
C LYS A 37 -0.11 5.36 11.53
N THR A 38 0.26 4.47 10.62
CA THR A 38 1.53 3.75 10.67
C THR A 38 2.14 3.74 9.28
N MET A 39 3.44 3.52 9.22
CA MET A 39 4.17 3.42 7.95
C MET A 39 4.62 1.98 7.74
N PRO A 40 4.45 1.42 6.53
CA PRO A 40 4.97 0.07 6.29
C PRO A 40 6.49 0.06 6.38
N LYS A 41 7.04 -1.07 6.83
CA LYS A 41 8.49 -1.26 6.86
C LYS A 41 9.01 -1.44 5.43
N ILE A 42 10.32 -1.28 5.26
CA ILE A 42 10.93 -1.24 3.92
C ILE A 42 10.64 -2.51 3.11
N ASP A 43 10.63 -3.68 3.75
CA ASP A 43 10.32 -4.93 3.06
C ASP A 43 8.87 -4.93 2.55
N LYS A 44 7.95 -4.37 3.33
CA LYS A 44 6.55 -4.26 2.90
C LYS A 44 6.38 -3.22 1.82
N ILE A 45 7.14 -2.12 1.89
CA ILE A 45 7.11 -1.09 0.84
C ILE A 45 7.53 -1.69 -0.49
N GLU A 46 8.60 -2.50 -0.51
CA GLU A 46 9.04 -3.15 -1.73
C GLU A 46 7.97 -4.07 -2.31
N ARG A 47 7.30 -4.83 -1.44
CA ARG A 47 6.24 -5.74 -1.89
C ARG A 47 5.04 -4.98 -2.41
N LEU A 48 4.68 -3.87 -1.77
CA LEU A 48 3.59 -3.02 -2.24
C LEU A 48 3.91 -2.45 -3.63
N CYS A 49 5.11 -1.96 -3.83
CA CYS A 49 5.53 -1.42 -5.11
C CYS A 49 5.49 -2.50 -6.20
N ASN A 50 5.94 -3.70 -5.89
CA ASN A 50 5.88 -4.81 -6.84
C ASN A 50 4.43 -5.18 -7.16
N LEU A 51 3.59 -5.22 -6.15
CA LEU A 51 2.17 -5.57 -6.31
C LEU A 51 1.45 -4.54 -7.17
N PHE A 52 1.73 -3.27 -6.98
CA PHE A 52 1.07 -2.17 -7.71
C PHE A 52 1.77 -1.80 -9.01
N GLY A 53 2.95 -2.36 -9.27
CA GLY A 53 3.70 -2.07 -10.51
C GLY A 53 4.18 -0.64 -10.57
N CYS A 54 4.63 -0.09 -9.45
CA CYS A 54 5.10 1.29 -9.39
C CYS A 54 6.40 1.36 -8.59
N SER A 55 7.04 2.53 -8.59
CA SER A 55 8.24 2.75 -7.80
C SER A 55 7.87 3.45 -6.49
N TYR A 56 8.81 3.45 -5.54
CA TYR A 56 8.62 4.09 -4.24
C TYR A 56 8.17 5.55 -4.38
N ASP A 57 8.77 6.27 -5.35
CA ASP A 57 8.49 7.69 -5.54
C ASP A 57 7.10 7.98 -6.10
N ASP A 58 6.43 6.97 -6.63
CA ASP A 58 5.09 7.16 -7.21
C ASP A 58 4.00 7.24 -6.14
N ILE A 59 4.32 6.89 -4.90
CA ILE A 59 3.32 6.85 -3.83
C ILE A 59 3.65 7.89 -2.76
N ALA A 60 2.61 8.60 -2.31
CA ALA A 60 2.72 9.53 -1.18
C ALA A 60 2.49 8.71 0.11
N TRP A 61 3.59 8.35 0.77
CA TRP A 61 3.54 7.46 1.92
C TRP A 61 3.07 8.12 3.22
N ASN A 62 3.16 9.44 3.29
CA ASN A 62 2.88 10.20 4.51
C ASN A 62 1.59 11.02 4.43
N VAL A 63 0.54 10.46 3.96
CA VAL A 63 -0.74 11.19 3.89
C VAL A 63 -1.56 10.97 5.13
#